data_13ec8ccff570e55f8f3b58b8feffae21
#
_entry.id   13ec8ccff570e55f8f3b58b8feffae21
#
_cell.length_a   1.000
_cell.length_b   1.000
_cell.length_c   1.000
_cell.angle_alpha   90.00
_cell.angle_beta   90.00
_cell.angle_gamma   90.00
#
_symmetry.space_group_name_H-M   'P 1'
#
loop_
_entity.id
_entity.type
_entity.pdbx_description
1 polymer ?
#
loop_
_entity_poly.entity_id
_entity_poly.type
_entity_poly.pdbx_seq_one_letter_code
_entity_poly.pdbx_strand_id
1 'polypeptide(L)'
;EEKRIASLKEFYPFYLKEHLNSTSRVLHFIGTSLVILLIPLAIYLQDASYLLLIPFVGYGFAWVGHFFFEKNKPATFKYPAFSLASDFMLFWDLLRGKEKF
;
A
#
# COMPACT_ATOMS: atom_id res chain seq x y z
N GLU A 1 25.89 3.86 -9.69
CA GLU A 1 25.43 3.92 -8.30
C GLU A 1 24.09 4.62 -8.19
N GLU A 2 23.11 3.95 -7.60
CA GLU A 2 21.80 4.51 -7.44
C GLU A 2 21.76 5.55 -6.32
N LYS A 3 21.21 6.70 -6.65
CA LYS A 3 20.98 7.73 -5.66
C LYS A 3 19.73 7.41 -4.85
N ARG A 4 19.83 7.43 -3.53
CA ARG A 4 18.70 7.15 -2.67
C ARG A 4 17.69 8.30 -2.71
N ILE A 5 16.41 7.96 -2.81
CA ILE A 5 15.34 8.96 -2.80
C ILE A 5 15.23 9.56 -1.41
N ALA A 6 15.21 10.88 -1.33
CA ALA A 6 15.30 11.60 -0.06
C ALA A 6 13.97 12.19 0.42
N SER A 7 12.94 12.28 -0.44
CA SER A 7 11.66 12.89 -0.06
C SER A 7 10.49 12.09 -0.59
N LEU A 8 9.35 12.22 0.09
CA LEU A 8 8.12 11.58 -0.35
C LEU A 8 7.64 12.12 -1.69
N LYS A 9 7.84 13.41 -1.93
CA LYS A 9 7.47 14.05 -3.20
C LYS A 9 8.20 13.41 -4.38
N GLU A 10 9.46 13.05 -4.21
CA GLU A 10 10.24 12.36 -5.23
C GLU A 10 9.90 10.88 -5.28
N PHE A 11 9.55 10.28 -4.15
CA PHE A 11 9.28 8.86 -4.05
C PHE A 11 7.98 8.46 -4.72
N TYR A 12 6.91 9.24 -4.57
CA TYR A 12 5.60 8.83 -5.04
C TYR A 12 5.55 8.55 -6.55
N PRO A 13 6.16 9.36 -7.43
CA PRO A 13 6.22 9.01 -8.86
C PRO A 13 6.94 7.70 -9.13
N PHE A 14 8.01 7.41 -8.39
CA PHE A 14 8.70 6.13 -8.47
C PHE A 14 7.77 4.99 -8.03
N TYR A 15 7.06 5.19 -6.92
CA TYR A 15 6.10 4.21 -6.40
C TYR A 15 5.01 3.90 -7.43
N LEU A 16 4.47 4.92 -8.10
CA LEU A 16 3.45 4.71 -9.13
C LEU A 16 3.96 3.87 -10.29
N LYS A 17 5.22 4.03 -10.67
CA LYS A 17 5.83 3.21 -11.73
C LYS A 17 5.95 1.74 -11.34
N GLU A 18 6.07 1.46 -10.05
CA GLU A 18 6.14 0.10 -9.54
C GLU A 18 4.76 -0.54 -9.36
N HIS A 19 3.70 0.20 -9.61
CA HIS A 19 2.31 -0.21 -9.42
C HIS A 19 1.47 0.09 -10.65
N LEU A 20 1.95 -0.31 -11.84
CA LEU A 20 1.23 -0.03 -13.10
C LEU A 20 0.18 -1.09 -13.43
N ASN A 21 0.30 -2.29 -12.88
CA ASN A 21 -0.63 -3.38 -13.17
C ASN A 21 -1.98 -3.13 -12.49
N SER A 22 -3.07 -3.22 -13.27
CA SER A 22 -4.41 -2.97 -12.77
C SER A 22 -4.80 -3.88 -11.62
N THR A 23 -4.52 -5.17 -11.73
CA THR A 23 -4.84 -6.13 -10.67
C THR A 23 -4.05 -5.82 -9.40
N SER A 24 -2.78 -5.44 -9.53
CA SER A 24 -1.96 -5.03 -8.39
C SER A 24 -2.56 -3.80 -7.70
N ARG A 25 -3.02 -2.81 -8.46
CA ARG A 25 -3.66 -1.62 -7.87
C ARG A 25 -4.95 -1.98 -7.14
N VAL A 26 -5.76 -2.88 -7.69
CA VAL A 26 -6.97 -3.37 -7.03
C VAL A 26 -6.61 -4.05 -5.71
N LEU A 27 -5.58 -4.90 -5.71
CA LEU A 27 -5.13 -5.59 -4.50
C LEU A 27 -4.65 -4.62 -3.44
N HIS A 28 -3.90 -3.59 -3.83
CA HIS A 28 -3.47 -2.54 -2.89
C HIS A 28 -4.67 -1.79 -2.32
N PHE A 29 -5.65 -1.48 -3.16
CA PHE A 29 -6.85 -0.77 -2.73
C PHE A 29 -7.64 -1.60 -1.72
N ILE A 30 -7.83 -2.89 -2.00
CA ILE A 30 -8.55 -3.79 -1.08
C ILE A 30 -7.79 -3.89 0.24
N GLY A 31 -6.48 -4.14 0.19
CA GLY A 31 -5.66 -4.28 1.39
C GLY A 31 -5.69 -3.04 2.26
N THR A 32 -5.52 -1.87 1.65
CA THR A 32 -5.54 -0.60 2.38
C THR A 32 -6.93 -0.30 2.95
N SER A 33 -7.99 -0.63 2.19
CA SER A 33 -9.36 -0.47 2.69
C SER A 33 -9.59 -1.30 3.94
N LEU A 34 -9.13 -2.56 3.93
CA LEU A 34 -9.29 -3.44 5.09
C LEU A 34 -8.48 -2.95 6.29
N VAL A 35 -7.28 -2.44 6.06
CA VAL A 35 -6.47 -1.84 7.14
C VAL A 35 -7.22 -0.67 7.78
N ILE A 36 -7.78 0.22 6.94
CA ILE A 36 -8.52 1.39 7.43
C ILE A 36 -9.75 0.95 8.23
N LEU A 37 -10.45 -0.10 7.79
CA LEU A 37 -11.65 -0.58 8.48
C LEU A 37 -11.35 -1.33 9.77
N LEU A 38 -10.17 -1.97 9.88
CA LEU A 38 -9.80 -2.71 11.09
C LEU A 38 -9.66 -1.80 12.32
N ILE A 39 -9.26 -0.55 12.12
CA ILE A 39 -9.06 0.38 13.24
C ILE A 39 -10.38 0.68 13.96
N PRO A 40 -11.43 1.20 13.26
CA PRO A 40 -12.71 1.43 13.93
C PRO A 40 -13.38 0.14 14.41
N LEU A 41 -13.15 -0.98 13.72
CA LEU A 41 -13.69 -2.27 14.16
C LEU A 41 -13.09 -2.68 15.50
N ALA A 42 -11.77 -2.54 15.66
CA ALA A 42 -11.09 -2.86 16.93
C ALA A 42 -11.63 -1.98 18.07
N ILE A 43 -11.87 -0.70 17.77
CA ILE A 43 -12.42 0.23 18.76
C ILE A 43 -13.85 -0.16 19.13
N TYR A 44 -14.70 -0.43 18.13
CA TYR A 44 -16.10 -0.79 18.35
C TYR A 44 -16.22 -2.08 19.19
N LEU A 45 -15.42 -3.09 18.88
CA LEU A 45 -15.44 -4.37 19.59
C LEU A 45 -14.62 -4.34 20.88
N GLN A 46 -13.93 -3.23 21.16
CA GLN A 46 -13.07 -3.07 22.33
C GLN A 46 -12.03 -4.18 22.46
N ASP A 47 -11.44 -4.55 21.31
CA ASP A 47 -10.49 -5.64 21.22
C ASP A 47 -9.33 -5.25 20.31
N ALA A 48 -8.22 -4.83 20.93
CA ALA A 48 -7.03 -4.38 20.20
C ALA A 48 -6.35 -5.50 19.39
N SER A 49 -6.69 -6.77 19.66
CA SER A 49 -6.07 -7.87 18.90
C SER A 49 -6.40 -7.83 17.41
N TYR A 50 -7.51 -7.19 17.01
CA TYR A 50 -7.81 -7.00 15.59
C TYR A 50 -6.74 -6.17 14.88
N LEU A 51 -6.02 -5.29 15.61
CA LEU A 51 -4.94 -4.50 15.03
C LEU A 51 -3.75 -5.36 14.61
N LEU A 52 -3.61 -6.57 15.17
CA LEU A 52 -2.55 -7.49 14.80
C LEU A 52 -2.74 -8.04 13.39
N LEU A 53 -3.95 -7.95 12.83
CA LEU A 53 -4.22 -8.37 11.46
C LEU A 53 -3.71 -7.36 10.43
N ILE A 54 -3.46 -6.11 10.83
CA ILE A 54 -3.09 -5.04 9.90
C ILE A 54 -1.85 -5.38 9.05
N PRO A 55 -0.70 -5.79 9.63
CA PRO A 55 0.45 -6.10 8.79
C PRO A 55 0.21 -7.26 7.83
N PHE A 56 -0.55 -8.27 8.26
CA PHE A 56 -0.85 -9.43 7.40
C PHE A 56 -1.77 -9.04 6.25
N VAL A 57 -2.80 -8.26 6.53
CA VAL A 57 -3.75 -7.83 5.51
C VAL A 57 -3.10 -6.82 4.56
N GLY A 58 -2.42 -5.82 5.12
CA GLY A 58 -1.78 -4.77 4.31
C GLY A 58 -0.70 -5.32 3.40
N TYR A 59 0.26 -6.03 3.98
CA TYR A 59 1.38 -6.58 3.19
C TYR A 59 0.97 -7.77 2.35
N GLY A 60 0.03 -8.60 2.83
CA GLY A 60 -0.40 -9.79 2.09
C GLY A 60 -0.94 -9.44 0.72
N PHE A 61 -1.90 -8.54 0.65
CA PHE A 61 -2.47 -8.09 -0.63
C PHE A 61 -1.43 -7.39 -1.49
N ALA A 62 -0.62 -6.52 -0.89
CA ALA A 62 0.40 -5.77 -1.63
C ALA A 62 1.45 -6.70 -2.23
N TRP A 63 1.93 -7.67 -1.47
CA TRP A 63 2.99 -8.57 -1.93
C TRP A 63 2.48 -9.55 -2.99
N VAL A 64 1.24 -9.99 -2.89
CA VAL A 64 0.64 -10.78 -3.98
C VAL A 64 0.64 -9.96 -5.26
N GLY A 65 0.27 -8.68 -5.19
CA GLY A 65 0.32 -7.78 -6.34
C GLY A 65 1.71 -7.67 -6.93
N HIS A 66 2.73 -7.45 -6.08
CA HIS A 66 4.10 -7.28 -6.56
C HIS A 66 4.68 -8.55 -7.14
N PHE A 67 4.57 -9.67 -6.42
CA PHE A 67 5.25 -10.90 -6.84
C PHE A 67 4.54 -11.62 -7.98
N PHE A 68 3.22 -11.54 -8.06
CA PHE A 68 2.46 -12.31 -9.05
C PHE A 68 2.00 -11.48 -10.24
N PHE A 69 1.79 -10.19 -10.09
CA PHE A 69 1.25 -9.34 -11.15
C PHE A 69 2.22 -8.30 -11.66
N GLU A 70 2.91 -7.58 -10.77
CA GLU A 70 3.91 -6.60 -11.20
C GLU A 70 5.24 -7.26 -11.56
N LYS A 71 5.52 -8.42 -10.98
CA LYS A 71 6.77 -9.15 -11.17
C LYS A 71 7.98 -8.35 -10.67
N ASN A 72 7.80 -7.64 -9.56
CA ASN A 72 8.86 -6.83 -8.95
C ASN A 72 8.87 -7.02 -7.44
N LYS A 73 9.82 -6.38 -6.78
CA LYS A 73 9.93 -6.41 -5.31
C LYS A 73 9.18 -5.22 -4.73
N PRO A 74 8.50 -5.39 -3.57
CA PRO A 74 7.88 -4.25 -2.89
C PRO A 74 8.90 -3.19 -2.52
N ALA A 75 8.55 -1.92 -2.74
CA ALA A 75 9.40 -0.80 -2.36
C ALA A 75 9.61 -0.72 -0.83
N THR A 76 8.74 -1.36 -0.06
CA THR A 76 8.82 -1.46 1.39
C THR A 76 10.19 -1.98 1.87
N PHE A 77 10.82 -2.86 1.10
CA PHE A 77 12.11 -3.43 1.49
C PHE A 77 13.22 -2.39 1.55
N LYS A 78 13.13 -1.35 0.74
CA LYS A 78 14.15 -0.30 0.66
C LYS A 78 13.69 1.02 1.29
N TYR A 79 12.40 1.31 1.22
CA TYR A 79 11.82 2.58 1.67
C TYR A 79 10.54 2.31 2.49
N PRO A 80 10.66 1.75 3.71
CA PRO A 80 9.46 1.34 4.46
C PRO A 80 8.51 2.50 4.80
N ALA A 81 9.04 3.64 5.24
CA ALA A 81 8.19 4.77 5.62
C ALA A 81 7.54 5.44 4.42
N PHE A 82 8.31 5.67 3.36
CA PHE A 82 7.78 6.27 2.13
C PHE A 82 6.78 5.35 1.45
N SER A 83 7.03 4.05 1.47
CA SER A 83 6.13 3.05 0.90
C SER A 83 4.79 3.03 1.63
N LEU A 84 4.82 3.04 2.95
CA LEU A 84 3.61 3.07 3.76
C LEU A 84 2.77 4.32 3.48
N ALA A 85 3.43 5.50 3.47
CA ALA A 85 2.74 6.75 3.15
C ALA A 85 2.13 6.70 1.74
N SER A 86 2.89 6.17 0.77
CA SER A 86 2.44 6.08 -0.61
C SER A 86 1.27 5.11 -0.79
N ASP A 87 1.19 4.05 0.03
CA ASP A 87 0.05 3.13 -0.01
C ASP A 87 -1.26 3.87 0.29
N PHE A 88 -1.24 4.76 1.29
CA PHE A 88 -2.42 5.56 1.60
C PHE A 88 -2.66 6.65 0.57
N MET A 89 -1.61 7.23 -0.01
CA MET A 89 -1.75 8.22 -1.09
C MET A 89 -2.38 7.59 -2.32
N LEU A 90 -1.94 6.40 -2.71
CA LEU A 90 -2.51 5.69 -3.86
C LEU A 90 -3.97 5.32 -3.59
N PHE A 91 -4.28 4.83 -2.39
CA PHE A 91 -5.66 4.54 -2.00
C PHE A 91 -6.55 5.77 -2.21
N TRP A 92 -6.10 6.91 -1.70
CA TRP A 92 -6.85 8.16 -1.81
C TRP A 92 -6.99 8.60 -3.27
N ASP A 93 -5.91 8.52 -4.05
CA ASP A 93 -5.93 8.92 -5.45
C ASP A 93 -6.81 8.01 -6.32
N LEU A 94 -6.86 6.71 -6.00
CA LEU A 94 -7.78 5.79 -6.68
C LEU A 94 -9.23 6.08 -6.30
N LEU A 95 -9.48 6.36 -5.03
CA LEU A 95 -10.82 6.63 -4.53
C LEU A 95 -11.41 7.89 -5.17
N ARG A 96 -10.60 8.95 -5.31
CA ARG A 96 -11.05 10.22 -5.89
C ARG A 96 -10.87 10.33 -7.41
N GLY A 97 -10.40 9.26 -8.05
CA GLY A 97 -10.28 9.22 -9.50
C GLY A 97 -9.07 9.93 -10.09
N LYS A 98 -8.13 10.39 -9.27
CA LYS A 98 -6.89 11.00 -9.77
C LYS A 98 -5.99 9.96 -10.42
N GLU A 99 -5.97 8.74 -9.87
CA GLU A 99 -5.33 7.59 -10.47
C GLU A 99 -6.39 6.58 -10.88
N LYS A 100 -6.09 5.75 -11.88
CA LYS A 100 -7.00 4.73 -12.38
C LYS A 100 -6.50 3.34 -12.03
N PHE A 101 -7.42 2.42 -11.82
CA PHE A 101 -7.09 1.02 -11.59
C PHE A 101 -6.45 0.34 -12.81
#